data_64528e3bb6f415daff32ae686ce7d116
#
_entry.id   64528e3bb6f415daff32ae686ce7d116
#
_cell.length_a   1.000
_cell.length_b   1.000
_cell.length_c   1.000
_cell.angle_alpha   90.00
_cell.angle_beta   90.00
_cell.angle_gamma   90.00
#
_symmetry.space_group_name_H-M   'P 1'
#
loop_
_entity.id
_entity.type
_entity.pdbx_description
1 polymer ?
#
loop_
_entity_poly.entity_id
_entity_poly.type
_entity_poly.pdbx_seq_one_letter_code
_entity_poly.pdbx_strand_id
1 'polypeptide(L)'
;MIVSCDGAARGNPGPAGIGVVLTTPDGRVLDRIARGIGVATNNVAEFTACIVGLRRAAELGAREVLVRSDSRLLVEQLAGRFRVRNPRLARLHRQALELASGFDRVAFQHVPRGENRAADRLANLGVDGEELSSGRGAGTPPGAPPG
;
A
#
# COMPACT_ATOMS: atom_id res chain seq x y z
N MET A 1 -2.64 9.40 -10.81
CA MET A 1 -1.54 8.89 -9.97
C MET A 1 -1.63 7.38 -9.88
N ILE A 2 -0.50 6.72 -10.00
CA ILE A 2 -0.43 5.27 -9.88
C ILE A 2 0.16 4.94 -8.51
N VAL A 3 -0.51 4.06 -7.76
CA VAL A 3 -0.08 3.60 -6.44
C VAL A 3 0.23 2.12 -6.56
N SER A 4 1.51 1.78 -6.60
CA SER A 4 1.96 0.39 -6.62
C SER A 4 2.28 -0.02 -5.20
N CYS A 5 1.65 -1.09 -4.72
CA CYS A 5 1.79 -1.49 -3.33
C CYS A 5 2.06 -2.99 -3.20
N ASP A 6 2.77 -3.34 -2.13
CA ASP A 6 3.07 -4.72 -1.80
C ASP A 6 3.23 -4.86 -0.29
N GLY A 7 2.87 -6.04 0.21
CA GLY A 7 3.07 -6.41 1.60
C GLY A 7 3.79 -7.75 1.65
N ALA A 8 4.70 -7.89 2.61
CA ALA A 8 5.46 -9.12 2.79
C ALA A 8 5.49 -9.51 4.26
N ALA A 9 5.41 -10.81 4.52
CA ALA A 9 5.58 -11.35 5.86
C ALA A 9 6.51 -12.56 5.77
N ARG A 10 7.47 -12.63 6.68
CA ARG A 10 8.39 -13.78 6.78
C ARG A 10 7.83 -14.72 7.81
N GLY A 11 7.08 -15.72 7.31
CA GLY A 11 6.16 -16.52 8.09
C GLY A 11 4.76 -15.93 7.97
N ASN A 12 3.75 -16.75 8.12
CA ASN A 12 2.36 -16.29 7.92
C ASN A 12 1.49 -16.73 9.10
N PRO A 13 1.49 -16.00 10.24
CA PRO A 13 2.08 -14.67 10.44
C PRO A 13 3.58 -14.69 10.74
N GLY A 14 4.19 -13.53 10.62
CA GLY A 14 5.60 -13.32 10.94
C GLY A 14 5.96 -11.84 10.81
N PRO A 15 7.24 -11.50 10.98
CA PRO A 15 7.69 -10.13 10.77
C PRO A 15 7.27 -9.65 9.38
N ALA A 16 6.64 -8.49 9.32
CA ALA A 16 6.00 -8.01 8.10
C ALA A 16 6.39 -6.57 7.78
N GLY A 17 6.29 -6.23 6.50
CA GLY A 17 6.59 -4.89 6.01
C GLY A 17 5.72 -4.55 4.82
N ILE A 18 5.68 -3.26 4.52
CA ILE A 18 4.94 -2.74 3.38
C ILE A 18 5.86 -1.91 2.49
N GLY A 19 5.53 -1.91 1.20
CA GLY A 19 6.20 -1.08 0.21
C GLY A 19 5.17 -0.40 -0.68
N VAL A 20 5.39 0.88 -0.94
CA VAL A 20 4.51 1.68 -1.80
C VAL A 20 5.37 2.57 -2.68
N VAL A 21 5.02 2.62 -3.96
CA VAL A 21 5.61 3.56 -4.91
C VAL A 21 4.47 4.34 -5.53
N LEU A 22 4.55 5.66 -5.46
CA LEU A 22 3.57 6.55 -6.07
C LEU A 22 4.22 7.22 -7.27
N THR A 23 3.58 7.10 -8.44
CA THR A 23 4.12 7.64 -9.68
C THR A 23 3.06 8.41 -10.45
N THR A 24 3.53 9.25 -11.36
CA THR A 24 2.68 9.82 -12.39
C THR A 24 2.40 8.75 -13.44
N PRO A 25 1.37 8.92 -14.31
CA PRO A 25 1.09 7.95 -15.36
C PRO A 25 2.27 7.73 -16.32
N ASP A 26 3.13 8.72 -16.50
CA ASP A 26 4.32 8.59 -17.36
C ASP A 26 5.54 8.02 -16.61
N GLY A 27 5.36 7.58 -15.35
CA GLY A 27 6.39 6.84 -14.63
C GLY A 27 7.31 7.65 -13.74
N ARG A 28 7.08 8.96 -13.60
CA ARG A 28 7.91 9.77 -12.68
C ARG A 28 7.54 9.44 -11.24
N VAL A 29 8.55 9.10 -10.43
CA VAL A 29 8.35 8.74 -9.03
C VAL A 29 8.04 9.99 -8.22
N LEU A 30 6.91 9.98 -7.51
CA LEU A 30 6.49 11.06 -6.63
C LEU A 30 6.89 10.78 -5.19
N ASP A 31 6.83 9.51 -4.77
CA ASP A 31 7.20 9.12 -3.41
C ASP A 31 7.42 7.62 -3.34
N ARG A 32 8.17 7.19 -2.33
CA ARG A 32 8.40 5.78 -2.01
C ARG A 32 8.30 5.60 -0.51
N ILE A 33 7.68 4.49 -0.09
CA ILE A 33 7.50 4.18 1.33
C ILE A 33 7.94 2.74 1.56
N ALA A 34 8.79 2.55 2.56
CA ALA A 34 9.15 1.24 3.08
C ALA A 34 8.98 1.31 4.60
N ARG A 35 8.23 0.37 5.17
CA ARG A 35 7.90 0.44 6.59
C ARG A 35 7.67 -0.94 7.16
N GLY A 36 8.25 -1.22 8.34
CA GLY A 36 7.91 -2.41 9.11
C GLY A 36 6.58 -2.21 9.83
N ILE A 37 5.78 -3.26 9.95
CA ILE A 37 4.47 -3.20 10.59
C ILE A 37 4.33 -4.20 11.74
N GLY A 38 5.45 -4.77 12.20
CA GLY A 38 5.41 -5.78 13.26
C GLY A 38 5.01 -7.14 12.72
N VAL A 39 4.42 -7.98 13.56
CA VAL A 39 4.00 -9.32 13.16
C VAL A 39 2.62 -9.25 12.53
N ALA A 40 2.49 -9.78 11.32
CA ALA A 40 1.23 -9.79 10.59
C ALA A 40 1.23 -10.93 9.57
N THR A 41 0.04 -11.22 9.03
CA THR A 41 -0.09 -12.14 7.90
C THR A 41 0.20 -11.40 6.60
N ASN A 42 0.45 -12.15 5.53
CA ASN A 42 0.61 -11.58 4.20
C ASN A 42 -0.59 -10.71 3.81
N ASN A 43 -1.80 -11.20 4.05
CA ASN A 43 -3.01 -10.47 3.65
C ASN A 43 -3.15 -9.15 4.42
N VAL A 44 -2.84 -9.15 5.72
CA VAL A 44 -2.85 -7.92 6.51
C VAL A 44 -1.82 -6.93 5.98
N ALA A 45 -0.61 -7.41 5.65
CA ALA A 45 0.43 -6.55 5.11
C ALA A 45 0.00 -5.93 3.78
N GLU A 46 -0.65 -6.71 2.92
CA GLU A 46 -1.09 -6.23 1.62
C GLU A 46 -2.18 -5.16 1.73
N PHE A 47 -3.18 -5.37 2.59
CA PHE A 47 -4.19 -4.35 2.85
C PHE A 47 -3.57 -3.09 3.45
N THR A 48 -2.63 -3.26 4.39
CA THR A 48 -1.96 -2.13 5.03
C THR A 48 -1.19 -1.30 4.02
N ALA A 49 -0.48 -1.95 3.09
CA ALA A 49 0.24 -1.25 2.03
C ALA A 49 -0.71 -0.41 1.17
N CYS A 50 -1.85 -0.99 0.80
CA CYS A 50 -2.86 -0.28 0.03
C CYS A 50 -3.39 0.94 0.78
N ILE A 51 -3.69 0.78 2.08
CA ILE A 51 -4.21 1.87 2.91
C ILE A 51 -3.19 3.00 3.01
N VAL A 52 -1.93 2.67 3.28
CA VAL A 52 -0.86 3.67 3.37
C VAL A 52 -0.67 4.38 2.04
N GLY A 53 -0.72 3.64 0.93
CA GLY A 53 -0.61 4.22 -0.40
C GLY A 53 -1.73 5.16 -0.75
N LEU A 54 -2.98 4.77 -0.47
CA LEU A 54 -4.14 5.62 -0.72
C LEU A 54 -4.10 6.88 0.13
N ARG A 55 -3.70 6.75 1.39
CA ARG A 55 -3.58 7.90 2.29
C ARG A 55 -2.54 8.88 1.76
N ARG A 56 -1.40 8.37 1.32
CA ARG A 56 -0.35 9.23 0.79
C ARG A 56 -0.75 9.90 -0.51
N ALA A 57 -1.46 9.17 -1.38
CA ALA A 57 -2.00 9.75 -2.62
C ALA A 57 -2.93 10.93 -2.32
N ALA A 58 -3.79 10.78 -1.32
CA ALA A 58 -4.68 11.86 -0.90
C ALA A 58 -3.89 13.07 -0.39
N GLU A 59 -2.85 12.82 0.41
CA GLU A 59 -1.99 13.90 0.92
C GLU A 59 -1.28 14.64 -0.20
N LEU A 60 -0.95 13.95 -1.28
CA LEU A 60 -0.32 14.54 -2.44
C LEU A 60 -1.31 15.22 -3.39
N GLY A 61 -2.57 15.20 -3.05
CA GLY A 61 -3.61 15.90 -3.82
C GLY A 61 -4.13 15.15 -5.03
N ALA A 62 -3.92 13.84 -5.08
CA ALA A 62 -4.41 13.05 -6.21
C ALA A 62 -5.95 13.09 -6.27
N ARG A 63 -6.48 13.18 -7.48
CA ARG A 63 -7.92 13.13 -7.72
C ARG A 63 -8.34 11.80 -8.34
N GLU A 64 -7.48 11.21 -9.16
CA GLU A 64 -7.70 9.92 -9.77
C GLU A 64 -6.52 9.02 -9.43
N VAL A 65 -6.81 7.80 -9.02
CA VAL A 65 -5.79 6.85 -8.55
C VAL A 65 -6.01 5.49 -9.21
N LEU A 66 -4.93 4.91 -9.70
CA LEU A 66 -4.88 3.53 -10.11
C LEU A 66 -4.02 2.78 -9.09
N VAL A 67 -4.63 1.86 -8.35
CA VAL A 67 -3.90 1.00 -7.40
C VAL A 67 -3.47 -0.26 -8.12
N ARG A 68 -2.18 -0.57 -8.07
CA ARG A 68 -1.61 -1.77 -8.70
C ARG A 68 -1.04 -2.68 -7.63
N SER A 69 -1.35 -3.97 -7.73
CA SER A 69 -0.87 -4.98 -6.80
C SER A 69 -0.71 -6.31 -7.51
N ASP A 70 0.25 -7.12 -7.08
CA ASP A 70 0.40 -8.48 -7.59
C ASP A 70 -0.41 -9.50 -6.78
N SER A 71 -1.17 -9.05 -5.79
CA SER A 71 -2.10 -9.90 -5.06
C SER A 71 -3.46 -9.88 -5.73
N ARG A 72 -3.78 -10.95 -6.45
CA ARG A 72 -5.10 -11.08 -7.07
C ARG A 72 -6.21 -11.02 -6.03
N LEU A 73 -6.00 -11.67 -4.88
CA LEU A 73 -7.01 -11.68 -3.82
C LEU A 73 -7.34 -10.27 -3.34
N LEU A 74 -6.31 -9.47 -3.08
CA LEU A 74 -6.50 -8.07 -2.65
C LEU A 74 -7.31 -7.29 -3.69
N VAL A 75 -6.89 -7.38 -4.96
CA VAL A 75 -7.55 -6.63 -6.03
C VAL A 75 -9.01 -7.05 -6.18
N GLU A 76 -9.28 -8.35 -6.16
CA GLU A 76 -10.65 -8.86 -6.29
C GLU A 76 -11.52 -8.45 -5.11
N GLN A 77 -10.96 -8.44 -3.90
CA GLN A 77 -11.69 -8.01 -2.73
C GLN A 77 -11.97 -6.51 -2.76
N LEU A 78 -11.00 -5.69 -3.16
CA LEU A 78 -11.20 -4.24 -3.26
C LEU A 78 -12.18 -3.86 -4.37
N ALA A 79 -12.18 -4.63 -5.44
CA ALA A 79 -13.13 -4.43 -6.54
C ALA A 79 -14.54 -4.97 -6.24
N GLY A 80 -14.72 -5.62 -5.10
CA GLY A 80 -16.02 -6.13 -4.67
C GLY A 80 -16.40 -7.47 -5.27
N ARG A 81 -15.47 -8.14 -5.96
CA ARG A 81 -15.75 -9.44 -6.59
C ARG A 81 -15.56 -10.61 -5.65
N PHE A 82 -14.70 -10.47 -4.65
CA PHE A 82 -14.47 -11.49 -3.63
C PHE A 82 -14.83 -10.94 -2.25
N ARG A 83 -15.52 -11.78 -1.46
CA ARG A 83 -15.92 -11.40 -0.11
C ARG A 83 -14.72 -11.45 0.85
N VAL A 84 -14.71 -10.53 1.81
CA VAL A 84 -13.74 -10.54 2.91
C VAL A 84 -14.45 -11.09 4.14
N ARG A 85 -14.07 -12.31 4.56
CA ARG A 85 -14.74 -13.01 5.66
C ARG A 85 -14.07 -12.82 7.01
N ASN A 86 -12.74 -12.71 7.02
CA ASN A 86 -11.97 -12.53 8.24
C ASN A 86 -12.31 -11.17 8.84
N PRO A 87 -12.73 -11.08 10.13
CA PRO A 87 -13.13 -9.79 10.73
C PRO A 87 -12.03 -8.75 10.73
N ARG A 88 -10.78 -9.16 10.92
CA ARG A 88 -9.64 -8.23 10.91
C ARG A 88 -9.41 -7.65 9.52
N LEU A 89 -9.45 -8.51 8.51
CA LEU A 89 -9.31 -8.07 7.12
C LEU A 89 -10.51 -7.24 6.69
N ALA A 90 -11.71 -7.58 7.16
CA ALA A 90 -12.90 -6.81 6.84
C ALA A 90 -12.80 -5.37 7.34
N ARG A 91 -12.17 -5.16 8.49
CA ARG A 91 -11.93 -3.81 9.02
C ARG A 91 -10.96 -3.04 8.13
N LEU A 92 -9.87 -3.67 7.71
CA LEU A 92 -8.89 -3.06 6.82
C LEU A 92 -9.49 -2.80 5.45
N HIS A 93 -10.29 -3.73 4.94
CA HIS A 93 -10.99 -3.59 3.67
C HIS A 93 -11.90 -2.35 3.70
N ARG A 94 -12.68 -2.20 4.78
CA ARG A 94 -13.58 -1.08 4.95
C ARG A 94 -12.79 0.24 4.99
N GLN A 95 -11.66 0.26 5.70
CA GLN A 95 -10.79 1.42 5.78
C GLN A 95 -10.24 1.81 4.42
N ALA A 96 -9.81 0.82 3.62
CA ALA A 96 -9.30 1.06 2.28
C ALA A 96 -10.40 1.66 1.37
N LEU A 97 -11.62 1.10 1.46
CA LEU A 97 -12.74 1.60 0.66
C LEU A 97 -13.16 3.02 1.06
N GLU A 98 -13.09 3.34 2.35
CA GLU A 98 -13.37 4.71 2.80
C GLU A 98 -12.37 5.71 2.21
N LEU A 99 -11.08 5.35 2.23
CA LEU A 99 -10.05 6.20 1.62
C LEU A 99 -10.28 6.33 0.12
N ALA A 100 -10.60 5.22 -0.54
CA ALA A 100 -10.85 5.21 -1.98
C ALA A 100 -12.02 6.12 -2.36
N SER A 101 -13.05 6.19 -1.52
CA SER A 101 -14.23 7.00 -1.79
C SER A 101 -13.95 8.50 -1.79
N GLY A 102 -12.81 8.92 -1.27
CA GLY A 102 -12.42 10.33 -1.26
C GLY A 102 -11.84 10.83 -2.58
N PHE A 103 -11.53 9.93 -3.51
CA PHE A 103 -11.03 10.31 -4.82
C PHE A 103 -12.18 10.46 -5.82
N ASP A 104 -11.96 11.27 -6.84
CA ASP A 104 -12.94 11.41 -7.92
C ASP A 104 -13.09 10.10 -8.68
N ARG A 105 -11.98 9.36 -8.82
CA ARG A 105 -11.98 8.06 -9.50
C ARG A 105 -10.87 7.19 -8.91
N VAL A 106 -11.18 5.92 -8.66
CA VAL A 106 -10.20 4.94 -8.25
C VAL A 106 -10.45 3.65 -9.00
N ALA A 107 -9.37 2.99 -9.41
CA ALA A 107 -9.42 1.68 -10.03
C ALA A 107 -8.37 0.79 -9.40
N PHE A 108 -8.61 -0.51 -9.41
CA PHE A 108 -7.69 -1.51 -8.86
C PHE A 108 -7.28 -2.45 -9.98
N GLN A 109 -5.98 -2.67 -10.12
CA GLN A 109 -5.43 -3.46 -11.21
C GLN A 109 -4.47 -4.53 -10.67
N HIS A 110 -4.73 -5.77 -11.05
CA HIS A 110 -3.79 -6.85 -10.78
C HIS A 110 -2.67 -6.82 -11.84
N VAL A 111 -1.43 -6.94 -11.38
CA VAL A 111 -0.26 -7.01 -12.26
C VAL A 111 0.57 -8.23 -11.90
N PRO A 112 1.33 -8.79 -12.86
CA PRO A 112 2.27 -9.87 -12.54
C PRO A 112 3.32 -9.38 -11.56
N ARG A 113 3.86 -10.30 -10.77
CA ARG A 113 4.87 -9.98 -9.76
C ARG A 113 6.07 -9.24 -10.36
N GLY A 114 6.49 -9.62 -11.55
CA GLY A 114 7.62 -8.97 -12.23
C GLY A 114 7.37 -7.50 -12.55
N GLU A 115 6.11 -7.06 -12.54
CA GLU A 115 5.77 -5.67 -12.79
C GLU A 115 5.50 -4.90 -11.50
N ASN A 116 5.78 -5.50 -10.35
CA ASN A 116 5.60 -4.86 -9.04
C ASN A 116 6.88 -4.91 -8.20
N ARG A 117 8.03 -5.00 -8.85
CA ARG A 117 9.32 -5.24 -8.17
C ARG A 117 9.74 -4.13 -7.23
N ALA A 118 9.47 -2.88 -7.59
CA ALA A 118 9.87 -1.75 -6.76
C ALA A 118 9.13 -1.78 -5.42
N ALA A 119 7.82 -2.03 -5.44
CA ALA A 119 7.04 -2.14 -4.21
C ALA A 119 7.46 -3.37 -3.39
N ASP A 120 7.73 -4.49 -4.06
CA ASP A 120 8.20 -5.71 -3.40
C ASP A 120 9.52 -5.47 -2.67
N ARG A 121 10.47 -4.80 -3.33
CA ARG A 121 11.75 -4.47 -2.71
C ARG A 121 11.57 -3.60 -1.47
N LEU A 122 10.71 -2.61 -1.56
CA LEU A 122 10.43 -1.71 -0.42
C LEU A 122 9.76 -2.47 0.72
N ALA A 123 8.85 -3.39 0.43
CA ALA A 123 8.21 -4.21 1.46
C ALA A 123 9.25 -5.04 2.21
N ASN A 124 10.21 -5.62 1.50
CA ASN A 124 11.27 -6.39 2.12
C ASN A 124 12.22 -5.52 2.93
N LEU A 125 12.51 -4.31 2.49
CA LEU A 125 13.28 -3.36 3.30
C LEU A 125 12.55 -3.08 4.61
N GLY A 126 11.23 -2.90 4.55
CA GLY A 126 10.43 -2.69 5.75
C GLY A 126 10.49 -3.87 6.72
N VAL A 127 10.44 -5.10 6.19
CA VAL A 127 10.59 -6.30 7.03
C VAL A 127 11.94 -6.30 7.74
N ASP A 128 12.99 -5.87 7.04
CA ASP A 128 14.35 -5.84 7.57
C ASP A 128 14.57 -4.68 8.56
N GLY A 129 13.57 -3.85 8.81
CA GLY A 129 13.69 -2.72 9.69
C GLY A 129 14.28 -1.48 9.04
N GLU A 130 14.48 -1.50 7.74
CA GLU A 130 14.98 -0.34 7.01
C GLU A 130 13.77 0.43 6.48
N GLU A 131 13.56 1.63 7.00
CA GLU A 131 12.39 2.41 6.64
C GLU A 131 12.77 3.54 5.70
N LEU A 132 11.90 3.78 4.74
CA LEU A 132 12.00 4.87 3.80
C LEU A 132 10.65 5.56 3.73
N SER A 133 10.66 6.87 3.99
CA SER A 133 9.48 7.70 3.79
C SER A 133 10.01 9.05 3.34
N SER A 134 9.78 9.39 2.10
CA SER A 134 10.29 10.63 1.56
C SER A 134 9.23 11.70 1.55
N GLY A 135 8.46 11.68 2.47
CA GLY A 135 7.53 12.77 2.60
C GLY A 135 8.23 14.07 2.70
N ARG A 136 8.74 14.46 2.51
CA ARG A 136 9.39 15.37 2.78
C ARG A 136 8.92 16.00 3.55
N GLY A 137 8.87 15.23 3.83
CA GLY A 137 8.57 15.48 4.43
C GLY A 137 8.46 15.19 5.06
N ALA A 138 8.68 15.07 5.21
CA ALA A 138 8.57 15.05 5.79
C ALA A 138 8.54 14.82 6.48
N GLY A 139 8.90 14.72 6.76
CA GLY A 139 8.95 14.89 7.42
C GLY A 139 8.61 14.46 8.09
N THR A 140 8.50 14.51 8.43
CA THR A 140 8.12 14.51 9.10
C THR A 140 7.40 14.19 9.50
N PRO A 141 7.35 14.12 9.80
CA PRO A 141 6.61 14.16 10.23
C PRO A 141 5.97 13.87 10.62
N PRO A 142 6.01 13.94 10.70
CA PRO A 142 5.27 13.99 11.27
C PRO A 142 4.71 13.37 11.59
N GLY A 143 4.91 13.20 11.90
CA GLY A 143 4.61 13.09 12.37
C GLY A 143 4.77 12.56 12.54
N ALA A 144 5.15 12.62 12.54
CA ALA A 144 5.56 12.68 12.69
C ALA A 144 5.98 12.51 12.85
N PRO A 145 6.22 12.29 13.07
CA PRO A 145 6.65 12.50 13.30
C PRO A 145 7.01 12.45 13.14
N PRO A 146 7.38 12.38 13.13
CA PRO A 146 7.67 12.64 12.86
C PRO A 146 7.75 12.32 12.62
N GLY A 147 7.96 12.08 12.60
CA GLY A 147 7.94 12.36 12.53
C GLY A 147 7.78 12.22 12.54
#